data_6f97c8e9dd411bd02985c02d9604d50d
#
_entry.id   6f97c8e9dd411bd02985c02d9604d50d
#
_cell.length_a   1.000
_cell.length_b   1.000
_cell.length_c   1.000
_cell.angle_alpha   90.00
_cell.angle_beta   90.00
_cell.angle_gamma   90.00
#
_symmetry.space_group_name_H-M   'P 1'
#
loop_
_entity.id
_entity.type
_entity.pdbx_description
1 polymer ?
#
loop_
_entity_poly.entity_id
_entity_poly.type
_entity_poly.pdbx_seq_one_letter_code
_entity_poly.pdbx_strand_id
1 'polypeptide(L)'
;MDRKNLKKIIFVSAIAIIMQLPAFSAKKQDEALMEMPKTYPAKYTYSYVKQITPMYKDVGKDQVLYVALDMLKGTNGEFSRNAILGNNLSGRPVKIEFRDLGTINPDYANFDALGWKKNKQLYIYINPRHKDAPPGALSALLSHEALHQDEYNSLAEETYAWTMEASVWYEISKLYPESNDELHPLVVRENQLKKLFE
;
A
#
# COMPACT_ATOMS: atom_id res chain seq x y z
N MET A 1 32.07 13.42 5.50
CA MET A 1 31.32 12.20 5.08
C MET A 1 30.33 12.66 4.01
N ASP A 2 30.43 12.14 2.81
CA ASP A 2 29.67 12.65 1.65
C ASP A 2 28.19 12.24 1.77
N ARG A 3 27.27 13.19 1.60
CA ARG A 3 25.82 12.99 1.67
C ARG A 3 25.30 11.90 0.70
N LYS A 4 26.01 11.68 -0.41
CA LYS A 4 25.68 10.62 -1.39
C LYS A 4 25.92 9.21 -0.82
N ASN A 5 26.91 9.03 0.04
CA ASN A 5 27.19 7.74 0.65
C ASN A 5 26.24 7.43 1.82
N LEU A 6 25.75 8.46 2.52
CA LEU A 6 24.75 8.28 3.57
C LEU A 6 23.41 7.78 3.00
N LYS A 7 23.00 8.32 1.84
CA LYS A 7 21.77 7.87 1.16
C LYS A 7 21.80 6.39 0.76
N LYS A 8 22.96 5.90 0.27
CA LYS A 8 23.13 4.47 -0.08
C LYS A 8 23.07 3.56 1.15
N ILE A 9 23.63 3.98 2.27
CA ILE A 9 23.66 3.17 3.51
C ILE A 9 22.26 3.06 4.12
N ILE A 10 21.48 4.14 4.11
CA ILE A 10 20.13 4.17 4.68
C ILE A 10 19.17 3.28 3.87
N PHE A 11 19.27 3.35 2.53
CA PHE A 11 18.44 2.52 1.64
C PHE A 11 18.73 1.02 1.80
N VAL A 12 20.01 0.65 1.95
CA VAL A 12 20.42 -0.75 2.18
C VAL A 12 19.94 -1.25 3.56
N SER A 13 19.92 -0.38 4.59
CA SER A 13 19.49 -0.79 5.93
C SER A 13 17.97 -1.02 6.03
N ALA A 14 17.16 -0.21 5.37
CA ALA A 14 15.71 -0.41 5.31
C ALA A 14 15.36 -1.70 4.55
N ILE A 15 16.03 -1.97 3.42
CA ILE A 15 15.89 -3.19 2.65
C ILE A 15 16.37 -4.42 3.45
N ALA A 16 17.44 -4.28 4.25
CA ALA A 16 17.97 -5.40 5.03
C ALA A 16 17.02 -5.87 6.14
N ILE A 17 16.21 -4.98 6.72
CA ILE A 17 15.19 -5.36 7.72
C ILE A 17 14.05 -6.14 7.03
N ILE A 18 13.67 -5.77 5.81
CA ILE A 18 12.66 -6.49 5.02
C ILE A 18 13.21 -7.83 4.49
N MET A 19 14.51 -7.91 4.17
CA MET A 19 15.13 -9.12 3.67
C MET A 19 15.45 -10.18 4.74
N GLN A 20 15.40 -9.84 6.03
CA GLN A 20 15.57 -10.81 7.12
C GLN A 20 14.27 -11.55 7.49
N LEU A 21 13.15 -11.20 6.85
CA LEU A 21 11.96 -12.02 6.90
C LEU A 21 12.26 -13.37 6.21
N PRO A 22 11.86 -14.50 6.79
CA PRO A 22 12.12 -15.80 6.19
C PRO A 22 11.63 -15.76 4.75
N ALA A 23 12.53 -16.06 3.80
CA ALA A 23 12.20 -16.17 2.40
C ALA A 23 11.11 -17.24 2.25
N PHE A 24 9.85 -16.84 2.32
CA PHE A 24 8.79 -17.65 1.76
C PHE A 24 9.19 -17.85 0.31
N SER A 25 9.45 -19.11 -0.05
CA SER A 25 9.85 -19.44 -1.40
C SER A 25 8.89 -18.77 -2.38
N ALA A 26 9.42 -18.00 -3.33
CA ALA A 26 8.62 -17.35 -4.37
C ALA A 26 7.61 -18.32 -5.00
N LYS A 27 7.99 -19.59 -5.13
CA LYS A 27 7.16 -20.69 -5.61
C LYS A 27 5.92 -20.95 -4.72
N LYS A 28 6.03 -20.80 -3.39
CA LYS A 28 4.88 -20.95 -2.48
C LYS A 28 3.96 -19.71 -2.51
N GLN A 29 4.52 -18.54 -2.74
CA GLN A 29 3.74 -17.31 -2.93
C GLN A 29 2.93 -17.35 -4.23
N ASP A 30 3.53 -17.82 -5.32
CA ASP A 30 2.85 -17.99 -6.61
C ASP A 30 1.73 -19.04 -6.53
N GLU A 31 1.94 -20.15 -5.83
CA GLU A 31 0.91 -21.17 -5.58
C GLU A 31 -0.25 -20.62 -4.72
N ALA A 32 0.05 -19.87 -3.65
CA ALA A 32 -0.98 -19.26 -2.81
C ALA A 32 -1.81 -18.21 -3.58
N LEU A 33 -1.18 -17.42 -4.47
CA LEU A 33 -1.86 -16.47 -5.35
C LEU A 33 -2.77 -17.16 -6.39
N MET A 34 -2.43 -18.36 -6.82
CA MET A 34 -3.24 -19.14 -7.78
C MET A 34 -4.48 -19.77 -7.16
N GLU A 35 -4.47 -20.05 -5.86
CA GLU A 35 -5.57 -20.69 -5.14
C GLU A 35 -6.57 -19.71 -4.54
N MET A 36 -6.28 -18.39 -4.57
CA MET A 36 -7.16 -17.40 -3.97
C MET A 36 -8.44 -17.16 -4.79
N PRO A 37 -9.60 -17.07 -4.14
CA PRO A 37 -10.82 -16.69 -4.83
C PRO A 37 -10.67 -15.27 -5.40
N LYS A 38 -10.87 -15.12 -6.71
CA LYS A 38 -10.82 -13.83 -7.42
C LYS A 38 -12.00 -12.91 -7.11
N THR A 39 -12.79 -13.24 -6.13
CA THR A 39 -13.99 -12.50 -5.75
C THR A 39 -13.82 -11.90 -4.36
N TYR A 40 -14.08 -10.59 -4.27
CA TYR A 40 -14.12 -9.89 -2.99
C TYR A 40 -15.20 -10.48 -2.08
N PRO A 41 -15.05 -10.38 -0.74
CA PRO A 41 -16.08 -10.80 0.19
C PRO A 41 -17.46 -10.24 -0.19
N ALA A 42 -18.52 -11.01 0.05
CA ALA A 42 -19.88 -10.67 -0.37
C ALA A 42 -20.39 -9.30 0.15
N LYS A 43 -19.78 -8.73 1.18
CA LYS A 43 -20.14 -7.41 1.70
C LYS A 43 -19.73 -6.25 0.76
N TYR A 44 -18.80 -6.45 -0.18
CA TYR A 44 -18.47 -5.47 -1.20
C TYR A 44 -19.31 -5.69 -2.44
N THR A 45 -20.62 -5.57 -2.27
CA THR A 45 -21.58 -5.78 -3.35
C THR A 45 -21.41 -4.77 -4.46
N TYR A 46 -21.86 -5.12 -5.67
CA TYR A 46 -21.90 -4.20 -6.81
C TYR A 46 -22.62 -2.89 -6.47
N SER A 47 -23.71 -2.96 -5.70
CA SER A 47 -24.46 -1.78 -5.24
C SER A 47 -23.60 -0.85 -4.37
N TYR A 48 -22.85 -1.40 -3.43
CA TYR A 48 -21.91 -0.63 -2.59
C TYR A 48 -20.83 0.02 -3.42
N VAL A 49 -20.16 -0.74 -4.30
CA VAL A 49 -19.10 -0.20 -5.16
C VAL A 49 -19.64 0.91 -6.06
N LYS A 50 -20.83 0.74 -6.63
CA LYS A 50 -21.50 1.79 -7.42
C LYS A 50 -21.77 3.06 -6.62
N GLN A 51 -22.16 2.92 -5.35
CA GLN A 51 -22.40 4.05 -4.45
C GLN A 51 -21.13 4.86 -4.17
N ILE A 52 -19.99 4.21 -3.93
CA ILE A 52 -18.73 4.88 -3.59
C ILE A 52 -17.94 5.37 -4.80
N THR A 53 -18.18 4.80 -6.00
CA THR A 53 -17.45 5.14 -7.24
C THR A 53 -17.35 6.66 -7.50
N PRO A 54 -18.41 7.48 -7.34
CA PRO A 54 -18.30 8.93 -7.60
C PRO A 54 -17.24 9.64 -6.75
N MET A 55 -16.94 9.13 -5.55
CA MET A 55 -15.95 9.71 -4.63
C MET A 55 -14.51 9.40 -5.05
N TYR A 56 -14.29 8.25 -5.70
CA TYR A 56 -12.94 7.72 -5.94
C TYR A 56 -12.55 7.60 -7.41
N LYS A 57 -13.47 7.85 -8.35
CA LYS A 57 -13.22 7.70 -9.80
C LYS A 57 -12.02 8.50 -10.33
N ASP A 58 -11.67 9.59 -9.65
CA ASP A 58 -10.57 10.47 -10.07
C ASP A 58 -9.19 9.98 -9.59
N VAL A 59 -9.12 8.97 -8.70
CA VAL A 59 -7.84 8.41 -8.23
C VAL A 59 -7.33 7.26 -9.11
N GLY A 60 -8.21 6.46 -9.72
CA GLY A 60 -7.81 5.32 -10.55
C GLY A 60 -9.01 4.65 -11.22
N LYS A 61 -8.82 3.46 -11.76
CA LYS A 61 -9.87 2.69 -12.46
C LYS A 61 -10.27 1.41 -11.73
N ASP A 62 -9.42 0.91 -10.85
CA ASP A 62 -9.60 -0.37 -10.19
C ASP A 62 -10.52 -0.23 -8.98
N GLN A 63 -11.67 -0.88 -9.04
CA GLN A 63 -12.72 -0.75 -8.01
C GLN A 63 -12.28 -1.26 -6.64
N VAL A 64 -11.34 -2.19 -6.58
CA VAL A 64 -10.74 -2.64 -5.31
C VAL A 64 -10.09 -1.50 -4.55
N LEU A 65 -9.47 -0.57 -5.26
CA LEU A 65 -8.83 0.61 -4.67
C LEU A 65 -9.87 1.58 -4.11
N TYR A 66 -11.06 1.65 -4.69
CA TYR A 66 -12.17 2.44 -4.12
C TYR A 66 -12.62 1.88 -2.79
N VAL A 67 -12.77 0.55 -2.71
CA VAL A 67 -13.11 -0.14 -1.46
C VAL A 67 -12.02 0.09 -0.43
N ALA A 68 -10.75 -0.08 -0.80
CA ALA A 68 -9.61 0.14 0.08
C ALA A 68 -9.59 1.58 0.64
N LEU A 69 -9.83 2.58 -0.19
CA LEU A 69 -9.91 3.97 0.24
C LEU A 69 -11.13 4.26 1.12
N ASP A 70 -12.27 3.63 0.84
CA ASP A 70 -13.47 3.81 1.66
C ASP A 70 -13.31 3.21 3.05
N MET A 71 -12.56 2.11 3.18
CA MET A 71 -12.23 1.47 4.46
C MET A 71 -11.35 2.35 5.37
N LEU A 72 -10.60 3.30 4.82
CA LEU A 72 -9.81 4.26 5.61
C LEU A 72 -10.67 5.32 6.30
N LYS A 73 -11.92 5.46 5.88
CA LYS A 73 -12.82 6.48 6.42
C LYS A 73 -13.16 6.19 7.89
N GLY A 74 -12.95 7.18 8.75
CA GLY A 74 -13.17 7.06 10.19
C GLY A 74 -12.12 6.24 10.92
N THR A 75 -11.00 5.91 10.27
CA THR A 75 -9.86 5.21 10.87
C THR A 75 -8.67 6.16 11.03
N ASN A 76 -7.59 5.68 11.65
CA ASN A 76 -6.30 6.39 11.69
C ASN A 76 -5.76 6.73 10.28
N GLY A 77 -6.18 5.99 9.26
CA GLY A 77 -5.82 6.22 7.85
C GLY A 77 -6.65 7.30 7.14
N GLU A 78 -7.61 7.92 7.80
CA GLU A 78 -8.46 8.96 7.15
C GLU A 78 -7.65 10.16 6.66
N PHE A 79 -6.59 10.52 7.34
CA PHE A 79 -5.66 11.57 6.88
C PHE A 79 -5.04 11.20 5.53
N SER A 80 -4.52 9.98 5.39
CA SER A 80 -3.94 9.46 4.15
C SER A 80 -4.98 9.39 3.03
N ARG A 81 -6.20 8.95 3.34
CA ARG A 81 -7.33 8.99 2.40
C ARG A 81 -7.57 10.40 1.87
N ASN A 82 -7.64 11.38 2.76
CA ASN A 82 -7.88 12.76 2.38
C ASN A 82 -6.72 13.34 1.55
N ALA A 83 -5.47 12.97 1.86
CA ALA A 83 -4.31 13.32 1.04
C ALA A 83 -4.42 12.73 -0.38
N ILE A 84 -4.82 11.46 -0.51
CA ILE A 84 -5.06 10.81 -1.80
C ILE A 84 -6.17 11.53 -2.58
N LEU A 85 -7.21 12.01 -1.93
CA LEU A 85 -8.32 12.71 -2.56
C LEU A 85 -8.01 14.18 -2.95
N GLY A 86 -6.82 14.67 -2.64
CA GLY A 86 -6.37 15.99 -3.07
C GLY A 86 -5.97 16.96 -1.97
N ASN A 87 -6.16 16.61 -0.69
CA ASN A 87 -5.62 17.37 0.44
C ASN A 87 -4.13 17.05 0.64
N ASN A 88 -3.32 17.40 -0.34
CA ASN A 88 -1.89 17.11 -0.43
C ASN A 88 -1.13 18.29 -1.04
N LEU A 89 0.20 18.22 -1.10
CA LEU A 89 1.04 19.28 -1.64
C LEU A 89 0.76 19.64 -3.11
N SER A 90 0.15 18.73 -3.88
CA SER A 90 -0.20 19.00 -5.28
C SER A 90 -1.56 19.68 -5.44
N GLY A 91 -2.43 19.64 -4.42
CA GLY A 91 -3.82 20.09 -4.46
C GLY A 91 -4.69 19.29 -5.44
N ARG A 92 -4.27 18.08 -5.82
CA ARG A 92 -4.94 17.22 -6.80
C ARG A 92 -5.06 15.79 -6.29
N PRO A 93 -6.08 15.02 -6.73
CA PRO A 93 -6.15 13.60 -6.44
C PRO A 93 -4.87 12.87 -6.88
N VAL A 94 -4.35 12.02 -6.01
CA VAL A 94 -3.25 11.09 -6.34
C VAL A 94 -3.77 10.08 -7.36
N LYS A 95 -2.97 9.75 -8.37
CA LYS A 95 -3.30 8.70 -9.33
C LYS A 95 -2.75 7.36 -8.84
N ILE A 96 -3.63 6.37 -8.71
CA ILE A 96 -3.28 5.04 -8.23
C ILE A 96 -3.49 4.04 -9.35
N GLU A 97 -2.50 3.19 -9.61
CA GLU A 97 -2.59 2.12 -10.60
C GLU A 97 -1.71 0.92 -10.20
N PHE A 98 -2.15 -0.26 -10.58
CA PHE A 98 -1.30 -1.45 -10.55
C PHE A 98 -0.32 -1.39 -11.72
N ARG A 99 0.98 -1.36 -11.40
CA ARG A 99 2.05 -1.20 -12.38
C ARG A 99 3.27 -2.03 -12.01
N ASP A 100 3.87 -2.69 -12.99
CA ASP A 100 5.16 -3.36 -12.83
C ASP A 100 6.22 -2.30 -12.51
N LEU A 101 6.69 -2.32 -11.26
CA LEU A 101 7.65 -1.34 -10.73
C LEU A 101 9.04 -1.54 -11.33
N GLY A 102 9.38 -2.76 -11.77
CA GLY A 102 10.63 -3.06 -12.49
C GLY A 102 10.74 -2.31 -13.82
N THR A 103 9.60 -1.88 -14.41
CA THR A 103 9.60 -1.03 -15.63
C THR A 103 9.98 0.41 -15.36
N ILE A 104 9.91 0.86 -14.11
CA ILE A 104 10.35 2.18 -13.68
C ILE A 104 11.84 2.15 -13.36
N ASN A 105 12.24 1.20 -12.51
CA ASN A 105 13.63 0.87 -12.18
C ASN A 105 13.71 -0.61 -11.81
N PRO A 106 14.64 -1.41 -12.37
CA PRO A 106 14.82 -2.81 -12.00
C PRO A 106 14.96 -3.06 -10.50
N ASP A 107 15.55 -2.12 -9.76
CA ASP A 107 15.71 -2.22 -8.30
C ASP A 107 14.37 -2.17 -7.55
N TYR A 108 13.32 -1.67 -8.17
CA TYR A 108 11.98 -1.56 -7.57
C TYR A 108 11.07 -2.76 -7.85
N ALA A 109 11.54 -3.74 -8.65
CA ALA A 109 10.73 -4.88 -9.09
C ALA A 109 10.08 -5.64 -7.91
N ASN A 110 10.76 -5.67 -6.76
CA ASN A 110 10.30 -6.38 -5.56
C ASN A 110 9.58 -5.50 -4.54
N PHE A 111 9.41 -4.20 -4.80
CA PHE A 111 8.65 -3.34 -3.90
C PHE A 111 7.15 -3.68 -3.97
N ASP A 112 6.43 -3.47 -2.88
CA ASP A 112 4.98 -3.67 -2.82
C ASP A 112 4.24 -2.52 -3.48
N ALA A 113 4.70 -1.29 -3.23
CA ALA A 113 4.21 -0.09 -3.88
C ALA A 113 5.31 0.97 -3.97
N LEU A 114 5.01 2.08 -4.60
CA LEU A 114 5.91 3.21 -4.79
C LEU A 114 5.11 4.51 -4.92
N GLY A 115 5.32 5.43 -3.99
CA GLY A 115 4.93 6.83 -4.14
C GLY A 115 5.82 7.51 -5.19
N TRP A 116 5.22 8.19 -6.16
CA TRP A 116 5.94 8.79 -7.27
C TRP A 116 5.42 10.18 -7.63
N LYS A 117 6.32 11.14 -7.81
CA LYS A 117 5.96 12.48 -8.28
C LYS A 117 6.48 12.72 -9.68
N LYS A 118 5.60 13.12 -10.58
CA LYS A 118 5.93 13.46 -11.97
C LYS A 118 5.10 14.66 -12.43
N ASN A 119 5.76 15.71 -12.92
CA ASN A 119 5.09 16.88 -13.47
C ASN A 119 4.04 17.49 -12.51
N LYS A 120 4.38 17.62 -11.24
CA LYS A 120 3.50 18.11 -10.16
C LYS A 120 2.26 17.22 -9.90
N GLN A 121 2.20 16.02 -10.46
CA GLN A 121 1.18 15.01 -10.18
C GLN A 121 1.79 13.93 -9.28
N LEU A 122 1.07 13.57 -8.23
CA LEU A 122 1.41 12.46 -7.36
C LEU A 122 0.78 11.16 -7.88
N TYR A 123 1.53 10.08 -7.80
CA TYR A 123 1.12 8.74 -8.18
C TYR A 123 1.43 7.77 -7.03
N ILE A 124 0.62 6.74 -6.90
CA ILE A 124 0.93 5.53 -6.15
C ILE A 124 0.87 4.37 -7.15
N TYR A 125 1.99 3.73 -7.36
CA TYR A 125 2.08 2.53 -8.18
C TYR A 125 2.14 1.32 -7.26
N ILE A 126 1.20 0.39 -7.40
CA ILE A 126 1.12 -0.84 -6.63
C ILE A 126 1.60 -1.99 -7.51
N ASN A 127 2.43 -2.86 -6.97
CA ASN A 127 2.89 -4.04 -7.69
C ASN A 127 1.69 -4.91 -8.10
N PRO A 128 1.59 -5.35 -9.36
CA PRO A 128 0.45 -6.13 -9.87
C PRO A 128 0.21 -7.45 -9.13
N ARG A 129 1.20 -7.97 -8.40
CA ARG A 129 1.05 -9.15 -7.55
C ARG A 129 0.02 -8.96 -6.41
N HIS A 130 -0.36 -7.72 -6.14
CA HIS A 130 -1.35 -7.36 -5.12
C HIS A 130 -2.74 -7.05 -5.68
N LYS A 131 -3.01 -7.34 -6.95
CA LYS A 131 -4.34 -7.11 -7.55
C LYS A 131 -5.45 -7.88 -6.85
N ASP A 132 -5.14 -9.06 -6.35
CA ASP A 132 -6.09 -9.93 -5.66
C ASP A 132 -5.98 -9.81 -4.13
N ALA A 133 -5.24 -8.81 -3.62
CA ALA A 133 -5.11 -8.57 -2.19
C ALA A 133 -6.46 -8.14 -1.58
N PRO A 134 -6.73 -8.54 -0.32
CA PRO A 134 -7.86 -8.03 0.42
C PRO A 134 -7.83 -6.49 0.48
N PRO A 135 -8.98 -5.81 0.27
CA PRO A 135 -9.03 -4.35 0.28
C PRO A 135 -8.46 -3.72 1.54
N GLY A 136 -8.62 -4.36 2.70
CA GLY A 136 -8.06 -3.86 3.95
C GLY A 136 -6.55 -3.85 4.01
N ALA A 137 -5.88 -4.84 3.42
CA ALA A 137 -4.42 -4.84 3.30
C ALA A 137 -3.94 -3.75 2.32
N LEU A 138 -4.68 -3.55 1.22
CA LEU A 138 -4.43 -2.42 0.31
C LEU A 138 -4.67 -1.06 1.00
N SER A 139 -5.63 -0.97 1.94
CA SER A 139 -5.86 0.25 2.73
C SER A 139 -4.63 0.63 3.54
N ALA A 140 -4.04 -0.35 4.24
CA ALA A 140 -2.84 -0.13 5.04
C ALA A 140 -1.66 0.32 4.16
N LEU A 141 -1.39 -0.38 3.06
CA LEU A 141 -0.36 -0.02 2.09
C LEU A 141 -0.58 1.39 1.51
N LEU A 142 -1.81 1.73 1.13
CA LEU A 142 -2.15 3.07 0.62
C LEU A 142 -1.96 4.16 1.67
N SER A 143 -2.17 3.85 2.96
CA SER A 143 -1.95 4.82 4.04
C SER A 143 -0.49 5.19 4.20
N HIS A 144 0.43 4.27 3.93
CA HIS A 144 1.87 4.46 3.87
C HIS A 144 2.25 5.34 2.67
N GLU A 145 1.89 4.89 1.46
CA GLU A 145 2.30 5.55 0.22
C GLU A 145 1.77 6.98 0.08
N ALA A 146 0.65 7.29 0.72
CA ALA A 146 0.07 8.64 0.72
C ALA A 146 0.94 9.69 1.45
N LEU A 147 1.91 9.26 2.25
CA LEU A 147 2.80 10.14 2.99
C LEU A 147 3.98 10.61 2.12
N HIS A 148 4.32 9.88 1.07
CA HIS A 148 5.38 10.22 0.13
C HIS A 148 4.88 11.26 -0.89
N GLN A 149 5.00 12.56 -0.56
CA GLN A 149 4.45 13.64 -1.38
C GLN A 149 5.52 14.45 -2.12
N ASP A 150 6.79 14.13 -1.94
CA ASP A 150 7.90 14.80 -2.62
C ASP A 150 8.94 13.79 -3.16
N GLU A 151 10.08 14.30 -3.63
CA GLU A 151 11.15 13.47 -4.19
C GLU A 151 12.17 13.04 -3.11
N TYR A 152 11.97 13.48 -1.87
CA TYR A 152 12.88 13.22 -0.76
C TYR A 152 12.25 12.22 0.18
N ASN A 153 12.91 11.08 0.32
CA ASN A 153 12.56 10.06 1.27
C ASN A 153 13.60 10.04 2.38
N SER A 154 13.18 10.30 3.62
CA SER A 154 14.03 10.26 4.80
C SER A 154 13.72 9.03 5.64
N LEU A 155 14.69 8.57 6.45
CA LEU A 155 14.45 7.50 7.41
C LEU A 155 13.31 7.84 8.39
N ALA A 156 13.21 9.10 8.80
CA ALA A 156 12.15 9.56 9.69
C ALA A 156 10.78 9.47 9.01
N GLU A 157 10.67 9.86 7.75
CA GLU A 157 9.45 9.75 6.96
C GLU A 157 9.04 8.28 6.77
N GLU A 158 9.97 7.42 6.38
CA GLU A 158 9.73 5.98 6.26
C GLU A 158 9.27 5.35 7.57
N THR A 159 9.92 5.72 8.69
CA THR A 159 9.52 5.21 10.02
C THR A 159 8.10 5.63 10.36
N TYR A 160 7.74 6.88 10.05
CA TYR A 160 6.38 7.38 10.25
C TYR A 160 5.37 6.67 9.34
N ALA A 161 5.73 6.47 8.07
CA ALA A 161 4.88 5.78 7.10
C ALA A 161 4.61 4.32 7.52
N TRP A 162 5.63 3.57 7.95
CA TRP A 162 5.45 2.21 8.48
C TRP A 162 4.64 2.17 9.77
N THR A 163 4.81 3.15 10.64
CA THR A 163 4.01 3.26 11.88
C THR A 163 2.55 3.50 11.54
N MET A 164 2.27 4.37 10.58
CA MET A 164 0.92 4.63 10.08
C MET A 164 0.30 3.36 9.48
N GLU A 165 1.03 2.69 8.59
CA GLU A 165 0.60 1.45 7.94
C GLU A 165 0.25 0.37 8.98
N ALA A 166 1.14 0.12 9.96
CA ALA A 166 0.90 -0.84 11.02
C ALA A 166 -0.32 -0.48 11.88
N SER A 167 -0.48 0.80 12.23
CA SER A 167 -1.62 1.31 13.00
C SER A 167 -2.94 1.14 12.25
N VAL A 168 -2.94 1.49 10.96
CA VAL A 168 -4.11 1.31 10.09
C VAL A 168 -4.45 -0.16 9.93
N TRP A 169 -3.46 -1.02 9.70
CA TRP A 169 -3.70 -2.46 9.61
C TRP A 169 -4.27 -3.03 10.92
N TYR A 170 -3.73 -2.64 12.05
CA TYR A 170 -4.26 -3.05 13.36
C TYR A 170 -5.73 -2.71 13.52
N GLU A 171 -6.16 -1.53 13.11
CA GLU A 171 -7.54 -1.08 13.19
C GLU A 171 -8.43 -1.77 12.15
N ILE A 172 -8.00 -1.80 10.87
CA ILE A 172 -8.72 -2.41 9.76
C ILE A 172 -8.92 -3.91 9.97
N SER A 173 -7.91 -4.63 10.43
CA SER A 173 -8.02 -6.08 10.66
C SER A 173 -9.01 -6.45 11.76
N LYS A 174 -9.33 -5.51 12.66
CA LYS A 174 -10.37 -5.67 13.68
C LYS A 174 -11.76 -5.29 13.18
N LEU A 175 -11.86 -4.17 12.43
CA LEU A 175 -13.12 -3.69 11.87
C LEU A 175 -13.63 -4.59 10.73
N TYR A 176 -12.70 -5.18 9.99
CA TYR A 176 -12.93 -5.99 8.81
C TYR A 176 -12.14 -7.31 8.87
N PRO A 177 -12.53 -8.25 9.77
CA PRO A 177 -11.79 -9.50 9.99
C PRO A 177 -11.55 -10.33 8.72
N GLU A 178 -12.46 -10.22 7.73
CA GLU A 178 -12.31 -10.86 6.43
C GLU A 178 -11.14 -10.32 5.60
N SER A 179 -10.56 -9.20 5.98
CA SER A 179 -9.34 -8.67 5.34
C SER A 179 -8.07 -9.42 5.78
N ASN A 180 -8.15 -10.19 6.87
CA ASN A 180 -7.03 -10.95 7.40
C ASN A 180 -6.91 -12.33 6.75
N ASP A 181 -6.78 -12.36 5.44
CA ASP A 181 -6.46 -13.59 4.68
C ASP A 181 -4.98 -13.91 4.82
N GLU A 182 -4.63 -14.75 5.78
CA GLU A 182 -3.24 -15.11 6.10
C GLU A 182 -2.48 -15.80 4.97
N LEU A 183 -3.15 -16.20 3.91
CA LEU A 183 -2.53 -16.80 2.74
C LEU A 183 -1.98 -15.74 1.78
N HIS A 184 -2.55 -14.55 1.76
CA HIS A 184 -2.10 -13.50 0.85
C HIS A 184 -0.77 -12.86 1.32
N PRO A 185 0.25 -12.74 0.45
CA PRO A 185 1.58 -12.21 0.83
C PRO A 185 1.54 -10.81 1.47
N LEU A 186 0.67 -9.93 0.97
CA LEU A 186 0.52 -8.59 1.55
C LEU A 186 -0.02 -8.67 2.99
N VAL A 187 -1.00 -9.51 3.26
CA VAL A 187 -1.54 -9.71 4.61
C VAL A 187 -0.50 -10.29 5.55
N VAL A 188 0.30 -11.25 5.08
CA VAL A 188 1.43 -11.80 5.85
C VAL A 188 2.40 -10.67 6.23
N ARG A 189 2.75 -9.81 5.28
CA ARG A 189 3.60 -8.65 5.51
C ARG A 189 2.99 -7.67 6.53
N GLU A 190 1.73 -7.33 6.37
CA GLU A 190 1.02 -6.42 7.28
C GLU A 190 0.99 -6.98 8.72
N ASN A 191 0.73 -8.27 8.87
CA ASN A 191 0.75 -8.93 10.18
C ASN A 191 2.15 -8.95 10.81
N GLN A 192 3.21 -9.04 10.00
CA GLN A 192 4.58 -8.94 10.49
C GLN A 192 4.93 -7.50 10.89
N LEU A 193 4.55 -6.52 10.07
CA LEU A 193 4.78 -5.11 10.35
C LEU A 193 4.08 -4.69 11.65
N LYS A 194 2.82 -5.08 11.82
CA LYS A 194 2.05 -4.81 13.05
C LYS A 194 2.77 -5.29 14.31
N LYS A 195 3.38 -6.48 14.29
CA LYS A 195 4.12 -7.05 15.43
C LYS A 195 5.40 -6.28 15.81
N LEU A 196 5.93 -5.47 14.90
CA LEU A 196 7.12 -4.64 15.22
C LEU A 196 6.74 -3.40 16.04
N PHE A 197 5.46 -3.06 16.10
CA PHE A 197 4.93 -1.87 16.77
C PHE A 197 4.01 -2.21 17.96
N GLU A 198 3.80 -3.49 18.26
CA GLU A 198 3.14 -3.99 19.48
C GLU A 198 4.16 -4.17 20.62
#